data_df41a5311dcf4ab37a33a0abc2661e3d
#
_entry.id   df41a5311dcf4ab37a33a0abc2661e3d
#
_cell.length_a   1.000
_cell.length_b   1.000
_cell.length_c   1.000
_cell.angle_alpha   90.00
_cell.angle_beta   90.00
_cell.angle_gamma   90.00
#
_symmetry.space_group_name_H-M   'P 1'
#
loop_
_entity.id
_entity.type
_entity.pdbx_description
1 polymer ?
#
loop_
_entity_poly.entity_id
_entity_poly.type
_entity_poly.pdbx_seq_one_letter_code
_entity_poly.pdbx_strand_id
1 'polypeptide(L)'
;MKGTVSQRLTGLAALAVVLIVCFGQPLCELVGRALHSDLYSHILLVPFISAYLIWLKRRDLALDSGTARGWAVIPLLSGGALLAGYWCAARAGWKPKPDDYLAAMTLAFLLFLWGGGFLFLGLQTMRRVAFPAAFLIFMAPFPVVAREGIESFFQRGSADAADLLFKMSGMPVLRQGTGFHLPGFALEVAPQCSGIHSSLVLFITSWLAGYLFLKSPWRRAALALAVIPLALARNGLRIVTIGQLCVHVSPDMIHSPIHHHGGPLFFALSLIPFFLLLHLFRRSESKDRPKANAAAETQGGVSHQPALPSGPIQDSPRNVGADVRRLTL
;
A
#
# COMPACT_ATOMS: atom_id res chain seq x y z
N MET A 1 -33.39 -4.88 -13.63
CA MET A 1 -32.18 -4.71 -12.77
C MET A 1 -30.89 -4.34 -13.54
N LYS A 2 -30.68 -4.81 -14.79
CA LYS A 2 -29.47 -4.43 -15.58
C LYS A 2 -29.36 -2.93 -15.91
N GLY A 3 -30.47 -2.24 -16.13
CA GLY A 3 -30.48 -0.80 -16.47
C GLY A 3 -29.98 0.12 -15.36
N THR A 4 -30.28 -0.17 -14.10
CA THR A 4 -29.87 0.65 -12.95
C THR A 4 -28.37 0.52 -12.64
N VAL A 5 -27.78 -0.65 -12.89
CA VAL A 5 -26.33 -0.90 -12.71
C VAL A 5 -25.52 -0.13 -13.75
N SER A 6 -25.93 -0.19 -15.03
CA SER A 6 -25.28 0.56 -16.10
C SER A 6 -25.33 2.07 -15.84
N GLN A 7 -26.47 2.61 -15.43
CA GLN A 7 -26.64 4.03 -15.13
C GLN A 7 -25.73 4.51 -13.99
N ARG A 8 -25.54 3.70 -12.94
CA ARG A 8 -24.64 4.04 -11.81
C ARG A 8 -23.17 4.05 -12.23
N LEU A 9 -22.75 3.08 -13.03
CA LEU A 9 -21.39 3.05 -13.58
C LEU A 9 -21.15 4.23 -14.52
N THR A 10 -22.13 4.55 -15.36
CA THR A 10 -22.07 5.74 -16.24
C THR A 10 -22.01 7.02 -15.42
N GLY A 11 -22.79 7.13 -14.33
CA GLY A 11 -22.75 8.27 -13.43
C GLY A 11 -21.38 8.44 -12.73
N LEU A 12 -20.79 7.34 -12.25
CA LEU A 12 -19.44 7.37 -11.67
C LEU A 12 -18.40 7.74 -12.73
N ALA A 13 -18.48 7.19 -13.92
CA ALA A 13 -17.58 7.53 -15.03
C ALA A 13 -17.70 9.01 -15.43
N ALA A 14 -18.93 9.53 -15.53
CA ALA A 14 -19.17 10.95 -15.81
C ALA A 14 -18.59 11.84 -14.71
N LEU A 15 -18.81 11.50 -13.43
CA LEU A 15 -18.19 12.22 -12.32
C LEU A 15 -16.65 12.17 -12.38
N ALA A 16 -16.07 11.02 -12.67
CA ALA A 16 -14.63 10.89 -12.80
C ALA A 16 -14.07 11.78 -13.93
N VAL A 17 -14.76 11.84 -15.08
CA VAL A 17 -14.40 12.73 -16.19
C VAL A 17 -14.48 14.21 -15.76
N VAL A 18 -15.58 14.60 -15.10
CA VAL A 18 -15.72 15.97 -14.57
C VAL A 18 -14.60 16.31 -13.59
N LEU A 19 -14.28 15.42 -12.68
CA LEU A 19 -13.18 15.62 -11.72
C LEU A 19 -11.82 15.73 -12.44
N ILE A 20 -11.55 14.90 -13.45
CA ILE A 20 -10.32 14.98 -14.25
C ILE A 20 -10.24 16.32 -14.98
N VAL A 21 -11.33 16.84 -15.49
CA VAL A 21 -11.37 18.16 -16.15
C VAL A 21 -11.15 19.28 -15.11
N CYS A 22 -11.87 19.25 -13.99
CA CYS A 22 -11.76 20.27 -12.94
C CYS A 22 -10.38 20.30 -12.29
N PHE A 23 -9.75 19.14 -12.09
CA PHE A 23 -8.40 19.02 -11.54
C PHE A 23 -7.33 18.82 -12.64
N GLY A 24 -7.63 19.16 -13.89
CA GLY A 24 -6.74 18.90 -15.03
C GLY A 24 -5.37 19.52 -14.88
N GLN A 25 -5.30 20.80 -14.48
CA GLN A 25 -4.04 21.50 -14.28
C GLN A 25 -3.17 20.82 -13.19
N PRO A 26 -3.61 20.62 -11.93
CA PRO A 26 -2.78 19.96 -10.93
C PRO A 26 -2.44 18.51 -11.29
N LEU A 27 -3.30 17.79 -11.99
CA LEU A 27 -2.99 16.43 -12.44
C LEU A 27 -1.92 16.42 -13.55
N CYS A 28 -1.94 17.35 -14.49
CA CYS A 28 -0.88 17.50 -15.48
C CYS A 28 0.46 17.88 -14.85
N GLU A 29 0.46 18.81 -13.88
CA GLU A 29 1.65 19.18 -13.13
C GLU A 29 2.20 18.00 -12.31
N LEU A 30 1.30 17.17 -11.71
CA LEU A 30 1.66 15.97 -10.99
C LEU A 30 2.35 14.94 -11.90
N VAL A 31 1.79 14.70 -13.09
CA VAL A 31 2.38 13.82 -14.11
C VAL A 31 3.74 14.36 -14.55
N GLY A 32 3.83 15.65 -14.86
CA GLY A 32 5.10 16.30 -15.23
C GLY A 32 6.17 16.10 -14.14
N ARG A 33 5.79 16.30 -12.87
CA ARG A 33 6.72 16.10 -11.74
C ARG A 33 7.11 14.62 -11.58
N ALA A 34 6.19 13.69 -11.78
CA ALA A 34 6.45 12.26 -11.69
C ALA A 34 7.39 11.76 -12.79
N LEU A 35 7.39 12.40 -13.97
CA LEU A 35 8.30 12.08 -15.06
C LEU A 35 9.72 12.63 -14.86
N HIS A 36 9.88 13.73 -14.09
CA HIS A 36 11.18 14.40 -13.91
C HIS A 36 11.77 14.23 -12.51
N SER A 37 11.10 13.48 -11.62
CA SER A 37 11.56 13.24 -10.24
C SER A 37 11.57 11.77 -9.91
N ASP A 38 12.72 11.24 -9.53
CA ASP A 38 12.85 9.86 -9.08
C ASP A 38 11.92 9.57 -7.90
N LEU A 39 11.81 10.50 -6.95
CA LEU A 39 10.98 10.34 -5.75
C LEU A 39 9.50 10.07 -6.08
N TYR A 40 8.99 10.70 -7.13
CA TYR A 40 7.56 10.65 -7.49
C TYR A 40 7.25 9.73 -8.68
N SER A 41 8.24 9.02 -9.22
CA SER A 41 8.06 8.12 -10.39
C SER A 41 7.00 7.03 -10.16
N HIS A 42 6.82 6.56 -8.92
CA HIS A 42 5.81 5.57 -8.55
C HIS A 42 4.36 6.07 -8.75
N ILE A 43 4.12 7.39 -8.70
CA ILE A 43 2.78 8.00 -8.84
C ILE A 43 2.11 7.57 -10.14
N LEU A 44 2.88 7.45 -11.23
CA LEU A 44 2.35 7.05 -12.53
C LEU A 44 1.80 5.62 -12.53
N LEU A 45 2.37 4.73 -11.72
CA LEU A 45 1.96 3.32 -11.67
C LEU A 45 0.75 3.07 -10.77
N VAL A 46 0.53 3.93 -9.77
CA VAL A 46 -0.51 3.74 -8.74
C VAL A 46 -1.91 3.59 -9.33
N PRO A 47 -2.40 4.47 -10.26
CA PRO A 47 -3.74 4.33 -10.82
C PRO A 47 -3.89 3.04 -11.64
N PHE A 48 -2.86 2.61 -12.37
CA PHE A 48 -2.89 1.36 -13.13
C PHE A 48 -2.94 0.13 -12.22
N ILE A 49 -2.16 0.12 -11.15
CA ILE A 49 -2.20 -0.94 -10.14
C ILE A 49 -3.57 -0.99 -9.48
N SER A 50 -4.13 0.15 -9.07
CA SER A 50 -5.46 0.23 -8.48
C SER A 50 -6.54 -0.27 -9.44
N ALA A 51 -6.52 0.17 -10.70
CA ALA A 51 -7.45 -0.29 -11.72
C ALA A 51 -7.32 -1.80 -11.97
N TYR A 52 -6.10 -2.33 -12.04
CA TYR A 52 -5.85 -3.77 -12.18
C TYR A 52 -6.41 -4.57 -10.99
N LEU A 53 -6.24 -4.10 -9.77
CA LEU A 53 -6.78 -4.74 -8.57
C LEU A 53 -8.32 -4.74 -8.55
N ILE A 54 -8.95 -3.65 -9.02
CA ILE A 54 -10.42 -3.59 -9.20
C ILE A 54 -10.86 -4.57 -10.29
N TRP A 55 -10.14 -4.61 -11.41
CA TRP A 55 -10.42 -5.53 -12.50
C TRP A 55 -10.30 -7.00 -12.08
N LEU A 56 -9.32 -7.34 -11.25
CA LEU A 56 -9.16 -8.68 -10.71
C LEU A 56 -10.37 -9.13 -9.87
N LYS A 57 -10.97 -8.18 -9.15
CA LYS A 57 -12.16 -8.40 -8.31
C LYS A 57 -13.51 -8.23 -9.05
N ARG A 58 -13.51 -7.90 -10.33
CA ARG A 58 -14.75 -7.53 -11.05
C ARG A 58 -15.86 -8.58 -11.01
N ARG A 59 -15.50 -9.87 -10.91
CA ARG A 59 -16.47 -10.98 -10.83
C ARG A 59 -17.17 -11.05 -9.47
N ASP A 60 -16.51 -10.58 -8.42
CA ASP A 60 -17.04 -10.57 -7.05
C ASP A 60 -17.77 -9.27 -6.70
N LEU A 61 -17.75 -8.28 -7.63
CA LEU A 61 -18.42 -7.01 -7.45
C LEU A 61 -19.93 -7.16 -7.79
N ALA A 62 -20.70 -7.72 -6.88
CA ALA A 62 -22.15 -7.54 -6.90
C ALA A 62 -22.40 -6.06 -6.51
N LEU A 63 -22.88 -5.27 -7.47
CA LEU A 63 -23.29 -3.89 -7.20
C LEU A 63 -24.50 -3.91 -6.27
N ASP A 64 -24.32 -3.33 -5.09
CA ASP A 64 -25.39 -3.21 -4.10
C ASP A 64 -26.53 -2.33 -4.64
N SER A 65 -27.77 -2.70 -4.32
CA SER A 65 -28.94 -1.92 -4.67
C SER A 65 -29.07 -0.61 -3.88
N GLY A 66 -28.32 -0.46 -2.77
CA GLY A 66 -28.33 0.70 -1.89
C GLY A 66 -27.34 1.81 -2.28
N THR A 67 -27.76 3.07 -2.16
CA THR A 67 -26.85 4.22 -2.18
C THR A 67 -26.37 4.49 -0.75
N ALA A 68 -25.06 4.70 -0.57
CA ALA A 68 -24.49 5.00 0.75
C ALA A 68 -24.30 6.52 0.94
N ARG A 69 -25.39 7.28 0.78
CA ARG A 69 -25.36 8.76 0.81
C ARG A 69 -24.72 9.31 2.09
N GLY A 70 -25.06 8.74 3.24
CA GLY A 70 -24.47 9.18 4.52
C GLY A 70 -22.94 9.01 4.58
N TRP A 71 -22.42 7.90 4.04
CA TRP A 71 -20.98 7.65 3.98
C TRP A 71 -20.27 8.51 2.93
N ALA A 72 -20.96 8.93 1.86
CA ALA A 72 -20.41 9.81 0.84
C ALA A 72 -20.17 11.23 1.36
N VAL A 73 -20.96 11.69 2.32
CA VAL A 73 -20.87 13.05 2.89
C VAL A 73 -19.49 13.30 3.50
N ILE A 74 -18.91 12.30 4.19
CA ILE A 74 -17.62 12.45 4.88
C ILE A 74 -16.51 12.84 3.89
N PRO A 75 -16.19 12.03 2.85
CA PRO A 75 -15.12 12.39 1.93
C PRO A 75 -15.45 13.64 1.09
N LEU A 76 -16.71 13.89 0.73
CA LEU A 76 -17.09 15.08 0.00
C LEU A 76 -16.90 16.36 0.81
N LEU A 77 -17.34 16.38 2.07
CA LEU A 77 -17.12 17.52 2.97
C LEU A 77 -15.64 17.69 3.28
N SER A 78 -14.90 16.60 3.52
CA SER A 78 -13.45 16.67 3.77
C SER A 78 -12.70 17.24 2.57
N GLY A 79 -13.05 16.83 1.34
CA GLY A 79 -12.48 17.39 0.11
C GLY A 79 -12.80 18.87 -0.06
N GLY A 80 -14.06 19.27 0.16
CA GLY A 80 -14.48 20.66 0.13
C GLY A 80 -13.79 21.52 1.20
N ALA A 81 -13.70 21.01 2.45
CA ALA A 81 -13.02 21.70 3.54
C ALA A 81 -11.51 21.85 3.28
N LEU A 82 -10.87 20.83 2.69
CA LEU A 82 -9.46 20.90 2.30
C LEU A 82 -9.23 21.99 1.25
N LEU A 83 -10.06 22.07 0.21
CA LEU A 83 -9.97 23.12 -0.80
C LEU A 83 -10.25 24.50 -0.21
N ALA A 84 -11.31 24.65 0.58
CA ALA A 84 -11.64 25.91 1.22
C ALA A 84 -10.52 26.37 2.16
N GLY A 85 -9.99 25.47 2.99
CA GLY A 85 -8.87 25.74 3.89
C GLY A 85 -7.60 26.17 3.13
N TYR A 86 -7.28 25.47 2.04
CA TYR A 86 -6.17 25.82 1.17
C TYR A 86 -6.33 27.25 0.60
N TRP A 87 -7.49 27.56 0.04
CA TRP A 87 -7.76 28.86 -0.56
C TRP A 87 -7.83 29.99 0.49
N CYS A 88 -8.40 29.72 1.67
CA CYS A 88 -8.39 30.70 2.78
C CYS A 88 -6.97 31.00 3.26
N ALA A 89 -6.13 29.97 3.43
CA ALA A 89 -4.74 30.13 3.83
C ALA A 89 -3.93 30.92 2.77
N ALA A 90 -4.12 30.60 1.50
CA ALA A 90 -3.47 31.31 0.39
C ALA A 90 -3.86 32.81 0.35
N ARG A 91 -5.16 33.11 0.58
CA ARG A 91 -5.65 34.49 0.67
C ARG A 91 -5.14 35.22 1.92
N ALA A 92 -4.89 34.51 3.01
CA ALA A 92 -4.30 35.06 4.22
C ALA A 92 -2.79 35.32 4.12
N GLY A 93 -2.19 35.12 2.92
CA GLY A 93 -0.77 35.40 2.66
C GLY A 93 0.15 34.19 2.78
N TRP A 94 -0.38 32.99 3.06
CA TRP A 94 0.43 31.77 3.00
C TRP A 94 0.81 31.48 1.55
N LYS A 95 2.10 31.31 1.29
CA LYS A 95 2.64 30.96 -0.02
C LYS A 95 2.96 29.46 -0.04
N PRO A 96 2.06 28.60 -0.53
CA PRO A 96 2.29 27.17 -0.58
C PRO A 96 3.45 26.83 -1.52
N LYS A 97 4.29 25.91 -1.10
CA LYS A 97 5.30 25.32 -1.99
C LYS A 97 4.58 24.44 -3.04
N PRO A 98 5.17 24.18 -4.22
CA PRO A 98 4.54 23.38 -5.27
C PRO A 98 4.12 21.98 -4.80
N ASP A 99 4.89 21.34 -3.91
CA ASP A 99 4.54 20.02 -3.36
C ASP A 99 3.32 20.07 -2.44
N ASP A 100 3.16 21.14 -1.64
CA ASP A 100 1.98 21.33 -0.77
C ASP A 100 0.71 21.55 -1.59
N TYR A 101 0.83 22.34 -2.69
CA TYR A 101 -0.27 22.52 -3.65
C TYR A 101 -0.70 21.20 -4.27
N LEU A 102 0.25 20.44 -4.85
CA LEU A 102 -0.06 19.18 -5.50
C LEU A 102 -0.60 18.14 -4.50
N ALA A 103 -0.08 18.11 -3.27
CA ALA A 103 -0.59 17.24 -2.21
C ALA A 103 -2.06 17.55 -1.90
N ALA A 104 -2.40 18.84 -1.68
CA ALA A 104 -3.75 19.27 -1.35
C ALA A 104 -4.73 18.99 -2.50
N MET A 105 -4.36 19.34 -3.74
CA MET A 105 -5.22 19.15 -4.91
C MET A 105 -5.43 17.67 -5.22
N THR A 106 -4.39 16.85 -5.18
CA THR A 106 -4.51 15.40 -5.41
C THR A 106 -5.34 14.73 -4.34
N LEU A 107 -5.14 15.09 -3.06
CA LEU A 107 -5.93 14.53 -1.97
C LEU A 107 -7.40 14.94 -2.08
N ALA A 108 -7.71 16.20 -2.43
CA ALA A 108 -9.07 16.65 -2.67
C ALA A 108 -9.72 15.89 -3.84
N PHE A 109 -9.01 15.71 -4.95
CA PHE A 109 -9.45 14.89 -6.08
C PHE A 109 -9.82 13.47 -5.63
N LEU A 110 -8.96 12.80 -4.85
CA LEU A 110 -9.21 11.45 -4.34
C LEU A 110 -10.41 11.40 -3.39
N LEU A 111 -10.57 12.40 -2.53
CA LEU A 111 -11.71 12.50 -1.61
C LEU A 111 -13.02 12.64 -2.39
N PHE A 112 -13.08 13.47 -3.43
CA PHE A 112 -14.26 13.57 -4.30
C PHE A 112 -14.52 12.28 -5.08
N LEU A 113 -13.47 11.61 -5.57
CA LEU A 113 -13.58 10.33 -6.26
C LEU A 113 -14.14 9.24 -5.32
N TRP A 114 -13.67 9.17 -4.06
CA TRP A 114 -14.20 8.24 -3.06
C TRP A 114 -15.63 8.58 -2.67
N GLY A 115 -15.97 9.88 -2.53
CA GLY A 115 -17.34 10.32 -2.30
C GLY A 115 -18.28 9.88 -3.40
N GLY A 116 -17.87 10.05 -4.66
CA GLY A 116 -18.60 9.53 -5.83
C GLY A 116 -18.72 8.00 -5.80
N GLY A 117 -17.65 7.31 -5.42
CA GLY A 117 -17.70 5.86 -5.23
C GLY A 117 -18.79 5.42 -4.25
N PHE A 118 -18.90 6.06 -3.07
CA PHE A 118 -19.97 5.78 -2.10
C PHE A 118 -21.36 6.12 -2.65
N LEU A 119 -21.51 7.21 -3.41
CA LEU A 119 -22.79 7.62 -3.99
C LEU A 119 -23.29 6.63 -5.05
N PHE A 120 -22.41 6.21 -5.95
CA PHE A 120 -22.80 5.42 -7.12
C PHE A 120 -22.67 3.92 -6.92
N LEU A 121 -21.63 3.43 -6.22
CA LEU A 121 -21.38 2.01 -6.03
C LEU A 121 -22.00 1.46 -4.74
N GLY A 122 -22.28 2.31 -3.75
CA GLY A 122 -22.80 1.91 -2.45
C GLY A 122 -21.73 1.38 -1.50
N LEU A 123 -22.12 1.17 -0.23
CA LEU A 123 -21.16 0.83 0.86
C LEU A 123 -20.54 -0.54 0.68
N GLN A 124 -21.32 -1.55 0.30
CA GLN A 124 -20.79 -2.92 0.19
C GLN A 124 -19.75 -3.03 -0.94
N THR A 125 -20.02 -2.41 -2.09
CA THR A 125 -19.07 -2.39 -3.20
C THR A 125 -17.81 -1.61 -2.82
N MET A 126 -17.97 -0.43 -2.18
CA MET A 126 -16.83 0.36 -1.71
C MET A 126 -15.99 -0.40 -0.67
N ARG A 127 -16.60 -1.18 0.23
CA ARG A 127 -15.85 -2.06 1.15
C ARG A 127 -15.05 -3.14 0.42
N ARG A 128 -15.58 -3.72 -0.66
CA ARG A 128 -14.87 -4.73 -1.47
C ARG A 128 -13.67 -4.15 -2.22
N VAL A 129 -13.78 -2.92 -2.70
CA VAL A 129 -12.71 -2.18 -3.38
C VAL A 129 -11.94 -1.25 -2.43
N ALA A 130 -12.13 -1.36 -1.11
CA ALA A 130 -11.52 -0.45 -0.14
C ALA A 130 -9.99 -0.38 -0.27
N PHE A 131 -9.31 -1.51 -0.45
CA PHE A 131 -7.87 -1.54 -0.62
C PHE A 131 -7.41 -0.85 -1.91
N PRO A 132 -7.92 -1.21 -3.13
CA PRO A 132 -7.57 -0.48 -4.34
C PRO A 132 -7.89 1.01 -4.27
N ALA A 133 -9.03 1.38 -3.68
CA ALA A 133 -9.39 2.78 -3.50
C ALA A 133 -8.43 3.50 -2.54
N ALA A 134 -8.10 2.89 -1.39
CA ALA A 134 -7.13 3.45 -0.45
C ALA A 134 -5.71 3.50 -1.04
N PHE A 135 -5.35 2.56 -1.92
CA PHE A 135 -4.05 2.52 -2.59
C PHE A 135 -3.79 3.76 -3.45
N LEU A 136 -4.84 4.40 -3.97
CA LEU A 136 -4.74 5.66 -4.70
C LEU A 136 -4.12 6.80 -3.87
N ILE A 137 -4.10 6.70 -2.53
CA ILE A 137 -3.47 7.72 -1.66
C ILE A 137 -1.99 7.93 -2.01
N PHE A 138 -1.32 6.89 -2.52
CA PHE A 138 0.07 6.96 -2.97
C PHE A 138 0.27 7.82 -4.24
N MET A 139 -0.82 8.31 -4.87
CA MET A 139 -0.73 9.36 -5.90
C MET A 139 -0.47 10.73 -5.31
N ALA A 140 -0.86 10.98 -4.06
CA ALA A 140 -0.65 12.28 -3.44
C ALA A 140 0.83 12.42 -3.03
N PRO A 141 1.54 13.44 -3.53
CA PRO A 141 2.88 13.73 -3.06
C PRO A 141 2.86 14.11 -1.58
N PHE A 142 3.98 13.93 -0.91
CA PHE A 142 4.08 14.34 0.48
C PHE A 142 4.11 15.88 0.58
N PRO A 143 3.33 16.48 1.49
CA PRO A 143 3.54 17.86 1.89
C PRO A 143 4.99 18.08 2.33
N VAL A 144 5.53 19.27 2.09
CA VAL A 144 6.97 19.53 2.31
C VAL A 144 7.41 19.21 3.72
N VAL A 145 6.63 19.58 4.74
CA VAL A 145 6.95 19.30 6.14
C VAL A 145 7.02 17.78 6.42
N ALA A 146 6.08 17.01 5.86
CA ALA A 146 6.08 15.55 6.02
C ALA A 146 7.29 14.92 5.30
N ARG A 147 7.62 15.38 4.08
CA ARG A 147 8.77 14.91 3.31
C ARG A 147 10.07 15.17 4.08
N GLU A 148 10.31 16.42 4.51
CA GLU A 148 11.51 16.81 5.26
C GLU A 148 11.65 16.02 6.57
N GLY A 149 10.53 15.76 7.27
CA GLY A 149 10.51 14.92 8.47
C GLY A 149 10.92 13.48 8.19
N ILE A 150 10.36 12.87 7.13
CA ILE A 150 10.69 11.51 6.71
C ILE A 150 12.16 11.42 6.24
N GLU A 151 12.63 12.37 5.42
CA GLU A 151 14.01 12.46 4.97
C GLU A 151 14.98 12.53 6.16
N SER A 152 14.71 13.41 7.13
CA SER A 152 15.52 13.55 8.35
C SER A 152 15.53 12.28 9.19
N PHE A 153 14.38 11.58 9.32
CA PHE A 153 14.29 10.30 10.01
C PHE A 153 15.18 9.24 9.33
N PHE A 154 15.05 9.07 8.01
CA PHE A 154 15.84 8.10 7.27
C PHE A 154 17.34 8.47 7.23
N GLN A 155 17.67 9.75 7.12
CA GLN A 155 19.05 10.25 7.15
C GLN A 155 19.73 9.88 8.48
N ARG A 156 19.11 10.23 9.62
CA ARG A 156 19.65 9.94 10.96
C ARG A 156 19.73 8.44 11.22
N GLY A 157 18.64 7.71 10.97
CA GLY A 157 18.61 6.26 11.18
C GLY A 157 19.60 5.50 10.28
N SER A 158 19.82 5.98 9.04
CA SER A 158 20.85 5.42 8.17
C SER A 158 22.27 5.71 8.68
N ALA A 159 22.49 6.90 9.25
CA ALA A 159 23.75 7.22 9.90
C ALA A 159 23.98 6.34 11.15
N ASP A 160 22.93 6.07 11.95
CA ASP A 160 23.01 5.14 13.08
C ASP A 160 23.38 3.72 12.64
N ALA A 161 22.71 3.23 11.58
CA ALA A 161 23.01 1.92 11.00
C ALA A 161 24.43 1.85 10.43
N ALA A 162 24.90 2.91 9.76
CA ALA A 162 26.24 2.98 9.21
C ALA A 162 27.31 3.01 10.32
N ASP A 163 27.09 3.76 11.40
CA ASP A 163 28.00 3.82 12.56
C ASP A 163 28.18 2.43 13.18
N LEU A 164 27.07 1.70 13.38
CA LEU A 164 27.11 0.32 13.86
C LEU A 164 27.94 -0.58 12.94
N LEU A 165 27.70 -0.51 11.64
CA LEU A 165 28.39 -1.34 10.65
C LEU A 165 29.88 -0.97 10.52
N PHE A 166 30.26 0.31 10.61
CA PHE A 166 31.66 0.73 10.65
C PHE A 166 32.37 0.15 11.87
N LYS A 167 31.75 0.22 13.06
CA LYS A 167 32.29 -0.38 14.28
C LYS A 167 32.47 -1.89 14.17
N MET A 168 31.46 -2.58 13.57
CA MET A 168 31.57 -4.03 13.33
C MET A 168 32.63 -4.39 12.32
N SER A 169 32.96 -3.54 11.36
CA SER A 169 34.03 -3.77 10.38
C SER A 169 35.42 -3.44 10.91
N GLY A 170 35.54 -2.93 12.16
CA GLY A 170 36.81 -2.54 12.77
C GLY A 170 37.45 -1.27 12.18
N MET A 171 36.71 -0.53 11.33
CA MET A 171 37.21 0.71 10.75
C MET A 171 37.21 1.83 11.80
N PRO A 172 38.31 2.54 12.01
CA PRO A 172 38.36 3.71 12.88
C PRO A 172 37.52 4.82 12.23
N VAL A 173 36.45 5.22 12.91
CA VAL A 173 35.53 6.25 12.44
C VAL A 173 35.16 7.16 13.59
N LEU A 174 35.17 8.48 13.33
CA LEU A 174 34.64 9.47 14.24
C LEU A 174 33.34 10.02 13.62
N ARG A 175 32.22 9.80 14.30
CA ARG A 175 30.93 10.31 13.88
C ARG A 175 30.62 11.66 14.50
N GLN A 176 30.14 12.62 13.69
CA GLN A 176 29.61 13.91 14.12
C GLN A 176 28.25 14.13 13.45
N GLY A 177 27.16 13.88 14.19
CA GLY A 177 25.81 13.97 13.63
C GLY A 177 25.56 12.97 12.51
N THR A 178 25.37 13.45 11.27
CA THR A 178 25.25 12.65 10.04
C THR A 178 26.55 12.55 9.25
N GLY A 179 27.63 13.16 9.74
CA GLY A 179 28.96 13.11 9.14
C GLY A 179 29.84 12.04 9.79
N PHE A 180 30.75 11.48 8.98
CA PHE A 180 31.73 10.45 9.36
C PHE A 180 33.12 10.91 8.94
N HIS A 181 34.03 10.99 9.89
CA HIS A 181 35.45 11.22 9.65
C HIS A 181 36.16 9.87 9.62
N LEU A 182 36.58 9.48 8.43
CA LEU A 182 37.34 8.26 8.14
C LEU A 182 38.80 8.60 7.94
N PRO A 183 39.75 7.64 8.01
CA PRO A 183 41.16 7.89 7.74
C PRO A 183 41.36 8.51 6.33
N GLY A 184 41.78 9.77 6.29
CA GLY A 184 42.04 10.49 5.05
C GLY A 184 40.82 10.98 4.27
N PHE A 185 39.60 10.78 4.80
CA PHE A 185 38.37 11.11 4.10
C PHE A 185 37.23 11.48 5.05
N ALA A 186 36.42 12.48 4.69
CA ALA A 186 35.20 12.83 5.40
C ALA A 186 33.96 12.58 4.49
N LEU A 187 32.98 11.88 5.03
CA LEU A 187 31.73 11.54 4.35
C LEU A 187 30.55 12.14 5.11
N GLU A 188 29.67 12.84 4.42
CA GLU A 188 28.41 13.32 4.98
C GLU A 188 27.22 12.61 4.32
N VAL A 189 26.29 12.14 5.14
CA VAL A 189 25.03 11.56 4.66
C VAL A 189 24.09 12.72 4.26
N ALA A 190 24.14 13.11 2.99
CA ALA A 190 23.28 14.15 2.46
C ALA A 190 21.78 13.71 2.48
N PRO A 191 20.81 14.65 2.58
CA PRO A 191 19.37 14.33 2.52
C PRO A 191 18.99 13.49 1.29
N GLN A 192 19.58 13.77 0.14
CA GLN A 192 19.39 13.01 -1.10
C GLN A 192 19.89 11.55 -1.00
N CYS A 193 20.84 11.30 -0.10
CA CYS A 193 21.39 9.96 0.19
C CYS A 193 20.65 9.24 1.33
N SER A 194 19.53 9.80 1.83
CA SER A 194 18.71 9.19 2.89
C SER A 194 18.05 7.86 2.47
N GLY A 195 17.96 7.59 1.16
CA GLY A 195 17.32 6.40 0.62
C GLY A 195 15.80 6.45 0.65
N ILE A 196 15.19 7.64 0.86
CA ILE A 196 13.72 7.80 0.96
C ILE A 196 12.99 7.24 -0.26
N HIS A 197 13.45 7.52 -1.50
CA HIS A 197 12.82 7.04 -2.72
C HIS A 197 12.69 5.50 -2.72
N SER A 198 13.79 4.79 -2.58
CA SER A 198 13.79 3.33 -2.59
C SER A 198 13.09 2.72 -1.36
N SER A 199 13.07 3.41 -0.22
CA SER A 199 12.31 3.01 0.96
C SER A 199 10.80 3.15 0.72
N LEU A 200 10.36 4.21 0.05
CA LEU A 200 8.96 4.43 -0.32
C LEU A 200 8.48 3.37 -1.33
N VAL A 201 9.27 3.09 -2.36
CA VAL A 201 8.96 2.03 -3.33
C VAL A 201 8.86 0.67 -2.64
N LEU A 202 9.77 0.34 -1.73
CA LEU A 202 9.72 -0.90 -0.96
C LEU A 202 8.50 -0.95 -0.04
N PHE A 203 8.12 0.18 0.56
CA PHE A 203 6.92 0.29 1.41
C PHE A 203 5.64 0.07 0.60
N ILE A 204 5.48 0.74 -0.56
CA ILE A 204 4.34 0.55 -1.47
C ILE A 204 4.27 -0.91 -1.94
N THR A 205 5.42 -1.49 -2.30
CA THR A 205 5.52 -2.90 -2.70
C THR A 205 5.11 -3.83 -1.55
N SER A 206 5.53 -3.52 -0.31
CA SER A 206 5.17 -4.33 0.86
C SER A 206 3.67 -4.29 1.17
N TRP A 207 3.05 -3.13 1.01
CA TRP A 207 1.61 -2.97 1.17
C TRP A 207 0.83 -3.78 0.13
N LEU A 208 1.26 -3.68 -1.14
CA LEU A 208 0.67 -4.46 -2.24
C LEU A 208 0.88 -5.97 -2.06
N ALA A 209 2.11 -6.40 -1.75
CA ALA A 209 2.43 -7.80 -1.52
C ALA A 209 1.68 -8.37 -0.30
N GLY A 210 1.60 -7.60 0.79
CA GLY A 210 0.82 -7.97 1.96
C GLY A 210 -0.67 -8.18 1.63
N TYR A 211 -1.24 -7.32 0.80
CA TYR A 211 -2.62 -7.47 0.35
C TYR A 211 -2.84 -8.70 -0.54
N LEU A 212 -1.93 -8.97 -1.48
CA LEU A 212 -2.06 -10.07 -2.43
C LEU A 212 -1.77 -11.45 -1.81
N PHE A 213 -0.80 -11.53 -0.89
CA PHE A 213 -0.26 -12.81 -0.44
C PHE A 213 -0.58 -13.17 1.02
N LEU A 214 -0.93 -12.19 1.87
CA LEU A 214 -1.24 -12.41 3.28
C LEU A 214 -2.74 -12.17 3.55
N LYS A 215 -3.31 -12.98 4.43
CA LYS A 215 -4.73 -12.88 4.84
C LYS A 215 -4.87 -12.11 6.15
N SER A 216 -3.96 -12.32 7.08
CA SER A 216 -3.98 -11.71 8.40
C SER A 216 -3.60 -10.24 8.35
N PRO A 217 -4.44 -9.30 8.86
CA PRO A 217 -4.17 -7.87 8.83
C PRO A 217 -2.92 -7.49 9.63
N TRP A 218 -2.66 -8.16 10.77
CA TRP A 218 -1.49 -7.86 11.58
C TRP A 218 -0.17 -8.24 10.86
N ARG A 219 -0.16 -9.36 10.10
CA ARG A 219 1.01 -9.77 9.30
C ARG A 219 1.27 -8.81 8.14
N ARG A 220 0.22 -8.26 7.55
CA ARG A 220 0.34 -7.18 6.55
C ARG A 220 0.99 -5.95 7.17
N ALA A 221 0.53 -5.54 8.35
CA ALA A 221 1.10 -4.41 9.08
C ALA A 221 2.55 -4.70 9.49
N ALA A 222 2.85 -5.88 10.01
CA ALA A 222 4.21 -6.29 10.37
C ALA A 222 5.16 -6.28 9.17
N LEU A 223 4.71 -6.78 8.00
CA LEU A 223 5.49 -6.75 6.76
C LEU A 223 5.80 -5.30 6.32
N ALA A 224 4.80 -4.41 6.39
CA ALA A 224 4.97 -3.00 6.05
C ALA A 224 5.93 -2.28 7.03
N LEU A 225 5.80 -2.54 8.33
CA LEU A 225 6.68 -1.97 9.35
C LEU A 225 8.12 -2.50 9.26
N ALA A 226 8.31 -3.76 8.87
CA ALA A 226 9.63 -4.36 8.69
C ALA A 226 10.44 -3.70 7.55
N VAL A 227 9.78 -2.99 6.64
CA VAL A 227 10.48 -2.21 5.61
C VAL A 227 11.33 -1.11 6.21
N ILE A 228 10.95 -0.51 7.35
CA ILE A 228 11.69 0.58 7.98
C ILE A 228 13.10 0.13 8.38
N PRO A 229 13.29 -0.87 9.29
CA PRO A 229 14.61 -1.31 9.65
C PRO A 229 15.39 -1.89 8.46
N LEU A 230 14.71 -2.54 7.51
CA LEU A 230 15.34 -3.06 6.30
C LEU A 230 15.90 -1.94 5.41
N ALA A 231 15.16 -0.84 5.25
CA ALA A 231 15.59 0.31 4.49
C ALA A 231 16.80 1.04 5.17
N LEU A 232 16.75 1.18 6.49
CA LEU A 232 17.84 1.78 7.25
C LEU A 232 19.13 0.93 7.17
N ALA A 233 19.01 -0.38 7.37
CA ALA A 233 20.14 -1.32 7.26
C ALA A 233 20.75 -1.32 5.85
N ARG A 234 19.90 -1.36 4.80
CA ARG A 234 20.35 -1.27 3.42
C ARG A 234 21.11 0.02 3.14
N ASN A 235 20.56 1.16 3.58
CA ASN A 235 21.22 2.45 3.33
C ASN A 235 22.50 2.60 4.16
N GLY A 236 22.52 2.12 5.40
CA GLY A 236 23.72 2.01 6.21
C GLY A 236 24.81 1.16 5.53
N LEU A 237 24.42 0.00 4.98
CA LEU A 237 25.34 -0.85 4.22
C LEU A 237 25.93 -0.11 3.00
N ARG A 238 25.09 0.64 2.26
CA ARG A 238 25.55 1.47 1.14
C ARG A 238 26.58 2.50 1.58
N ILE A 239 26.32 3.22 2.68
CA ILE A 239 27.23 4.24 3.24
C ILE A 239 28.56 3.59 3.61
N VAL A 240 28.54 2.46 4.32
CA VAL A 240 29.75 1.74 4.73
C VAL A 240 30.52 1.21 3.54
N THR A 241 29.83 0.64 2.54
CA THR A 241 30.47 0.15 1.30
C THR A 241 31.22 1.27 0.59
N ILE A 242 30.58 2.45 0.45
CA ILE A 242 31.22 3.61 -0.19
C ILE A 242 32.39 4.11 0.67
N GLY A 243 32.23 4.22 1.99
CA GLY A 243 33.31 4.61 2.90
C GLY A 243 34.52 3.69 2.86
N GLN A 244 34.29 2.37 2.83
CA GLN A 244 35.35 1.36 2.70
C GLN A 244 36.08 1.50 1.37
N LEU A 245 35.36 1.70 0.27
CA LEU A 245 35.98 1.91 -1.04
C LEU A 245 36.81 3.20 -1.08
N CYS A 246 36.31 4.29 -0.47
CA CYS A 246 37.07 5.55 -0.41
C CYS A 246 38.36 5.45 0.39
N VAL A 247 38.37 4.64 1.46
CA VAL A 247 39.56 4.48 2.32
C VAL A 247 40.55 3.49 1.73
N HIS A 248 40.10 2.36 1.18
CA HIS A 248 40.96 1.27 0.77
C HIS A 248 41.35 1.26 -0.72
N VAL A 249 40.60 1.95 -1.57
CA VAL A 249 40.85 1.99 -3.02
C VAL A 249 41.31 3.39 -3.45
N SER A 250 40.43 4.38 -3.36
CA SER A 250 40.75 5.78 -3.69
C SER A 250 39.61 6.69 -3.15
N PRO A 251 39.94 7.89 -2.64
CA PRO A 251 38.92 8.91 -2.29
C PRO A 251 37.97 9.26 -3.45
N ASP A 252 38.42 9.10 -4.70
CA ASP A 252 37.61 9.37 -5.90
C ASP A 252 36.46 8.36 -6.09
N MET A 253 36.44 7.27 -5.28
CA MET A 253 35.32 6.32 -5.29
C MET A 253 33.97 6.94 -4.93
N ILE A 254 33.94 8.12 -4.29
CA ILE A 254 32.72 8.89 -4.07
C ILE A 254 32.06 9.32 -5.37
N HIS A 255 32.84 9.48 -6.45
CA HIS A 255 32.35 9.80 -7.78
C HIS A 255 32.13 8.58 -8.67
N SER A 256 32.30 7.37 -8.09
CA SER A 256 32.15 6.12 -8.83
C SER A 256 30.69 5.86 -9.24
N PRO A 257 30.47 5.02 -10.28
CA PRO A 257 29.14 4.54 -10.66
C PRO A 257 28.39 3.84 -9.52
N ILE A 258 29.12 3.24 -8.56
CA ILE A 258 28.52 2.60 -7.37
C ILE A 258 27.86 3.65 -6.48
N HIS A 259 28.40 4.86 -6.35
CA HIS A 259 27.77 5.94 -5.61
C HIS A 259 26.55 6.50 -6.35
N HIS A 260 26.68 6.81 -7.64
CA HIS A 260 25.63 7.46 -8.42
C HIS A 260 24.55 6.49 -8.91
N HIS A 261 24.93 5.28 -9.35
CA HIS A 261 24.02 4.28 -9.93
C HIS A 261 23.85 3.01 -9.09
N GLY A 262 24.48 2.93 -7.91
CA GLY A 262 24.38 1.76 -7.01
C GLY A 262 23.03 1.60 -6.32
N GLY A 263 22.15 2.62 -6.36
CA GLY A 263 20.83 2.57 -5.77
C GLY A 263 20.02 1.32 -6.13
N PRO A 264 19.86 0.97 -7.42
CA PRO A 264 19.18 -0.26 -7.86
C PRO A 264 19.82 -1.55 -7.35
N LEU A 265 21.16 -1.62 -7.24
CA LEU A 265 21.86 -2.78 -6.72
C LEU A 265 21.52 -3.03 -5.24
N PHE A 266 21.68 -2.00 -4.40
CA PHE A 266 21.33 -2.08 -2.97
C PHE A 266 19.82 -2.30 -2.77
N PHE A 267 18.98 -1.76 -3.65
CA PHE A 267 17.54 -2.03 -3.65
C PHE A 267 17.26 -3.51 -3.92
N ALA A 268 17.85 -4.09 -4.97
CA ALA A 268 17.71 -5.50 -5.30
C ALA A 268 18.18 -6.40 -4.14
N LEU A 269 19.29 -6.05 -3.49
CA LEU A 269 19.78 -6.77 -2.31
C LEU A 269 18.75 -6.75 -1.17
N SER A 270 18.03 -5.64 -0.97
CA SER A 270 17.00 -5.54 0.07
C SER A 270 15.74 -6.37 -0.24
N LEU A 271 15.50 -6.76 -1.50
CA LEU A 271 14.39 -7.62 -1.85
C LEU A 271 14.57 -9.05 -1.33
N ILE A 272 15.80 -9.51 -1.15
CA ILE A 272 16.08 -10.87 -0.64
C ILE A 272 15.48 -11.06 0.77
N PRO A 273 15.87 -10.29 1.81
CA PRO A 273 15.26 -10.43 3.14
C PRO A 273 13.78 -10.04 3.14
N PHE A 274 13.35 -9.14 2.28
CA PHE A 274 11.93 -8.80 2.14
C PHE A 274 11.09 -10.00 1.67
N PHE A 275 11.48 -10.68 0.58
CA PHE A 275 10.75 -11.85 0.10
C PHE A 275 10.87 -13.04 1.03
N LEU A 276 12.01 -13.19 1.71
CA LEU A 276 12.16 -14.21 2.76
C LEU A 276 11.15 -13.97 3.89
N LEU A 277 11.02 -12.74 4.38
CA LEU A 277 10.06 -12.38 5.42
C LEU A 277 8.62 -12.61 4.95
N LEU A 278 8.27 -12.21 3.74
CA LEU A 278 6.98 -12.48 3.12
C LEU A 278 6.69 -13.99 3.05
N HIS A 279 7.68 -14.78 2.64
CA HIS A 279 7.57 -16.25 2.58
C HIS A 279 7.33 -16.86 3.97
N LEU A 280 8.08 -16.41 4.98
CA LEU A 280 7.92 -16.87 6.37
C LEU A 280 6.52 -16.55 6.92
N PHE A 281 6.02 -15.34 6.69
CA PHE A 281 4.66 -14.98 7.10
C PHE A 281 3.59 -15.80 6.38
N ARG A 282 3.74 -16.03 5.08
CA ARG A 282 2.85 -16.86 4.30
C ARG A 282 2.85 -18.33 4.78
N ARG A 283 4.04 -18.89 5.07
CA ARG A 283 4.19 -20.24 5.59
C ARG A 283 3.58 -20.38 6.98
N SER A 284 3.73 -19.39 7.84
CA SER A 284 3.11 -19.36 9.16
C SER A 284 1.58 -19.35 9.05
N GLU A 285 0.99 -18.57 8.11
CA GLU A 285 -0.47 -18.56 7.88
C GLU A 285 -1.02 -19.92 7.44
N SER A 286 -0.25 -20.66 6.63
CA SER A 286 -0.68 -22.00 6.19
C SER A 286 -0.68 -23.02 7.31
N LYS A 287 0.20 -22.88 8.31
CA LYS A 287 0.28 -23.78 9.49
C LYS A 287 -0.82 -23.51 10.51
N ASP A 288 -1.29 -22.27 10.64
CA ASP A 288 -2.31 -21.89 11.61
C ASP A 288 -3.74 -22.35 11.20
N ARG A 289 -3.96 -22.62 9.90
CA ARG A 289 -5.25 -23.07 9.36
C ARG A 289 -5.74 -24.43 9.86
N PRO A 290 -4.92 -25.49 9.92
CA PRO A 290 -5.36 -26.78 10.42
C PRO A 290 -5.79 -26.73 11.89
N LYS A 291 -5.09 -25.94 12.71
CA LYS A 291 -5.41 -25.81 14.15
C LYS A 291 -6.74 -25.08 14.40
N ALA A 292 -7.08 -24.08 13.62
CA ALA A 292 -8.34 -23.35 13.75
C ALA A 292 -9.54 -24.20 13.33
N ASN A 293 -9.41 -25.02 12.28
CA ASN A 293 -10.46 -25.93 11.84
C ASN A 293 -10.66 -27.08 12.84
N ALA A 294 -9.60 -27.67 13.38
CA ALA A 294 -9.67 -28.70 14.41
C ALA A 294 -10.31 -28.20 15.72
N ALA A 295 -10.01 -26.94 16.11
CA ALA A 295 -10.63 -26.35 17.30
C ALA A 295 -12.11 -26.00 17.08
N ALA A 296 -12.52 -25.63 15.87
CA ALA A 296 -13.92 -25.38 15.53
C ALA A 296 -14.76 -26.69 15.49
N GLU A 297 -14.19 -27.80 14.98
CA GLU A 297 -14.84 -29.11 14.99
C GLU A 297 -14.98 -29.65 16.40
N THR A 298 -14.02 -29.40 17.29
CA THR A 298 -14.09 -29.86 18.71
C THR A 298 -15.14 -29.05 19.49
N GLN A 299 -15.41 -27.81 19.18
CA GLN A 299 -16.45 -27.00 19.81
C GLN A 299 -17.85 -27.21 19.21
N GLY A 300 -17.96 -27.67 17.98
CA GLY A 300 -19.23 -28.02 17.32
C GLY A 300 -19.78 -29.38 17.63
N GLY A 301 -18.99 -30.25 18.30
CA GLY A 301 -19.33 -31.65 18.57
C GLY A 301 -20.15 -31.90 19.84
N VAL A 302 -20.57 -30.85 20.58
CA VAL A 302 -21.39 -30.99 21.80
C VAL A 302 -22.71 -30.26 21.62
N SER A 303 -23.63 -30.81 20.85
CA SER A 303 -25.08 -30.67 21.09
C SER A 303 -25.91 -31.34 19.97
N HIS A 304 -26.82 -32.13 20.43
CA HIS A 304 -27.94 -32.73 19.75
C HIS A 304 -27.77 -34.16 19.19
N GLN A 305 -27.82 -35.10 20.11
CA GLN A 305 -28.52 -36.36 19.86
C GLN A 305 -30.04 -36.09 19.94
N PRO A 306 -30.81 -36.22 18.87
CA PRO A 306 -32.26 -36.25 19.00
C PRO A 306 -32.67 -37.62 19.58
N ALA A 307 -33.38 -37.58 20.71
CA ALA A 307 -34.04 -38.73 21.27
C ALA A 307 -34.98 -39.36 20.24
N LEU A 308 -34.82 -40.64 20.01
CA LEU A 308 -35.76 -41.47 19.26
C LEU A 308 -37.11 -41.54 20.01
N PRO A 309 -38.25 -41.24 19.38
CA PRO A 309 -39.55 -41.61 19.95
C PRO A 309 -39.84 -43.08 19.65
N SER A 310 -39.94 -43.84 20.69
CA SER A 310 -40.56 -45.18 20.68
C SER A 310 -42.08 -45.03 20.50
N GLY A 311 -42.60 -45.45 19.35
CA GLY A 311 -44.04 -45.58 19.08
C GLY A 311 -44.31 -46.76 18.13
N PRO A 312 -45.41 -47.50 18.26
CA PRO A 312 -45.54 -48.89 17.82
C PRO A 312 -45.89 -49.04 16.33
N ILE A 313 -45.45 -50.18 15.82
CA ILE A 313 -45.71 -50.76 14.51
C ILE A 313 -47.22 -50.95 14.32
N GLN A 314 -47.79 -50.42 13.22
CA GLN A 314 -49.06 -50.89 12.69
C GLN A 314 -48.89 -51.25 11.22
N ASP A 315 -49.08 -52.57 10.99
CA ASP A 315 -49.23 -53.20 9.68
C ASP A 315 -50.49 -52.69 8.95
N SER A 316 -50.38 -52.40 7.67
CA SER A 316 -51.37 -52.93 6.67
C SER A 316 -50.95 -52.56 5.21
N PRO A 317 -51.33 -53.42 4.27
CA PRO A 317 -50.64 -53.55 2.98
C PRO A 317 -51.42 -53.03 1.76
N ARG A 318 -50.74 -53.11 0.60
CA ARG A 318 -51.23 -53.07 -0.81
C ARG A 318 -51.53 -51.71 -1.45
N ASN A 319 -50.91 -51.39 -2.54
CA ASN A 319 -51.16 -51.83 -3.93
C ASN A 319 -50.12 -51.14 -4.85
N VAL A 320 -49.38 -51.91 -5.60
CA VAL A 320 -49.39 -52.17 -7.04
C VAL A 320 -49.80 -50.97 -7.91
N GLY A 321 -48.87 -50.58 -8.75
CA GLY A 321 -49.14 -49.73 -9.91
C GLY A 321 -47.85 -49.23 -10.57
N ALA A 322 -47.40 -50.00 -11.54
CA ALA A 322 -46.39 -49.64 -12.52
C ALA A 322 -46.67 -48.34 -13.22
N ASP A 323 -45.66 -47.53 -13.53
CA ASP A 323 -45.43 -47.26 -14.94
C ASP A 323 -44.00 -46.74 -15.20
N VAL A 324 -43.47 -47.36 -16.22
CA VAL A 324 -42.14 -47.12 -16.86
C VAL A 324 -42.34 -46.07 -17.95
N ARG A 325 -41.35 -45.20 -18.08
CA ARG A 325 -40.82 -44.62 -19.39
C ARG A 325 -39.92 -43.43 -19.05
N ARG A 326 -38.61 -43.60 -19.30
CA ARG A 326 -37.84 -43.27 -20.53
C ARG A 326 -38.08 -41.84 -20.97
N LEU A 327 -37.12 -41.05 -21.25
CA LEU A 327 -35.89 -41.07 -22.03
C LEU A 327 -35.27 -39.63 -22.00
N THR A 328 -33.94 -39.62 -21.93
CA THR A 328 -32.98 -38.89 -22.81
C THR A 328 -33.29 -37.47 -23.32
N LEU A 329 -32.51 -36.53 -23.02
CA LEU A 329 -31.38 -35.90 -23.74
C LEU A 329 -30.72 -34.86 -22.84
#